data_989f9fc80f19185c7a48f7a29f14f3d2
#
_entry.id   989f9fc80f19185c7a48f7a29f14f3d2
#
_cell.length_a   1.000
_cell.length_b   1.000
_cell.length_c   1.000
_cell.angle_alpha   90.00
_cell.angle_beta   90.00
_cell.angle_gamma   90.00
#
_symmetry.space_group_name_H-M   'P 1'
#
loop_
_entity.id
_entity.type
_entity.pdbx_description
1 polymer ?
#
loop_
_entity_poly.entity_id
_entity_poly.type
_entity_poly.pdbx_seq_one_letter_code
_entity_poly.pdbx_strand_id
1 'polypeptide(L)'
;MVLMALFMSVTTKMFAWTGNCKYQYDYKNRLVKKELMKWSERESKWEESLCWNYTYNEDGLTVVELNKWNAQTKSFSQPVNKMVYHHQKGHVFLLEVYIWNKTTKEFVLEKVINA
;
A
#
# COMPACT_ATOMS: atom_id res chain seq x y z
N MET A 1 23.02 -7.95 7.66
CA MET A 1 23.00 -7.57 7.33
C MET A 1 22.81 -7.09 7.02
N VAL A 2 22.71 -7.04 7.20
CA VAL A 2 22.60 -6.62 6.82
C VAL A 2 22.59 -6.10 6.53
N LEU A 3 22.68 -6.06 6.58
CA LEU A 3 22.70 -5.54 6.24
C LEU A 3 22.67 -4.99 5.70
N MET A 4 22.72 -4.89 5.64
CA MET A 4 22.68 -4.26 5.18
C MET A 4 22.62 -3.51 5.11
N ALA A 5 22.77 -3.27 5.34
CA ALA A 5 22.85 -2.62 5.33
C ALA A 5 22.87 -1.83 5.70
N LEU A 6 23.10 -1.55 5.95
CA LEU A 6 23.18 -0.91 6.21
C LEU A 6 23.07 -0.01 6.14
N PHE A 7 23.01 0.41 5.99
CA PHE A 7 22.78 1.18 5.85
C PHE A 7 22.35 1.89 5.47
N MET A 8 22.73 1.89 5.69
CA MET A 8 22.28 2.53 4.85
C MET A 8 21.14 3.45 4.89
N SER A 9 20.56 3.71 3.96
CA SER A 9 19.51 4.62 4.00
C SER A 9 18.57 4.35 5.13
N VAL A 10 17.89 5.33 5.60
CA VAL A 10 17.16 5.21 6.81
C VAL A 10 15.67 5.05 6.60
N THR A 11 15.16 5.33 5.42
CA THR A 11 13.72 5.36 5.25
C THR A 11 13.12 3.98 5.09
N THR A 12 13.69 3.17 4.25
CA THR A 12 13.20 1.82 4.06
C THR A 12 14.35 0.86 4.16
N LYS A 13 14.12 -0.21 4.85
CA LYS A 13 15.19 -1.09 5.18
C LYS A 13 15.09 -2.44 4.54
N MET A 14 13.89 -2.92 4.39
CA MET A 14 13.73 -4.32 4.08
C MET A 14 12.78 -4.50 2.94
N PHE A 15 13.17 -5.40 2.05
CA PHE A 15 12.29 -5.90 1.01
C PHE A 15 12.10 -7.37 1.23
N ALA A 16 10.89 -7.85 1.03
CA ALA A 16 10.62 -9.26 1.03
C ALA A 16 9.90 -9.60 -0.26
N TRP A 17 10.25 -10.72 -0.84
CA TRP A 17 9.66 -11.19 -2.07
C TRP A 17 9.05 -12.55 -1.79
N THR A 18 7.75 -12.66 -1.90
CA THR A 18 7.04 -13.91 -1.66
C THR A 18 6.08 -14.15 -2.81
N GLY A 19 6.40 -15.14 -3.63
CA GLY A 19 5.58 -15.43 -4.79
C GLY A 19 5.50 -14.22 -5.70
N ASN A 20 4.29 -13.68 -5.87
CA ASN A 20 4.06 -12.56 -6.75
C ASN A 20 3.88 -11.23 -6.01
N CYS A 21 4.28 -11.18 -4.77
CA CYS A 21 4.17 -9.95 -3.96
C CYS A 21 5.53 -9.49 -3.48
N LYS A 22 5.72 -8.17 -3.49
CA LYS A 22 6.88 -7.53 -2.90
C LYS A 22 6.42 -6.71 -1.71
N TYR A 23 7.19 -6.72 -0.64
CA TYR A 23 6.88 -6.00 0.58
C TYR A 23 8.03 -5.09 0.94
N GLN A 24 7.70 -3.90 1.42
CA GLN A 24 8.71 -2.93 1.84
C GLN A 24 8.34 -2.43 3.23
N TYR A 25 9.33 -2.37 4.12
CA TYR A 25 9.13 -2.03 5.52
C TYR A 25 9.96 -0.81 5.89
N ASP A 26 9.49 -0.03 6.86
CA ASP A 26 10.24 1.10 7.35
C ASP A 26 11.21 0.64 8.46
N TYR A 27 11.94 1.59 9.03
CA TYR A 27 12.94 1.27 10.04
C TYR A 27 12.33 0.77 11.36
N LYS A 28 11.01 0.89 11.53
CA LYS A 28 10.30 0.35 12.67
C LYS A 28 9.65 -0.99 12.36
N ASN A 29 10.01 -1.59 11.23
CA ASN A 29 9.46 -2.87 10.77
C ASN A 29 7.97 -2.83 10.49
N ARG A 30 7.46 -1.66 10.12
CA ARG A 30 6.08 -1.54 9.74
C ARG A 30 5.99 -1.60 8.22
N LEU A 31 4.98 -2.29 7.72
CA LEU A 31 4.77 -2.42 6.29
C LEU A 31 4.37 -1.06 5.71
N VAL A 32 5.14 -0.55 4.75
CA VAL A 32 4.83 0.72 4.12
C VAL A 32 4.40 0.59 2.67
N LYS A 33 4.74 -0.53 2.04
CA LYS A 33 4.35 -0.74 0.66
C LYS A 33 4.21 -2.23 0.39
N LYS A 34 3.16 -2.58 -0.35
CA LYS A 34 2.94 -3.93 -0.83
C LYS A 34 2.64 -3.82 -2.32
N GLU A 35 3.40 -4.52 -3.14
CA GLU A 35 3.18 -4.52 -4.59
C GLU A 35 2.82 -5.91 -5.03
N LEU A 36 1.71 -6.00 -5.76
CA LEU A 36 1.27 -7.25 -6.36
C LEU A 36 1.70 -7.24 -7.81
N MET A 37 2.38 -8.31 -8.20
CA MET A 37 2.81 -8.50 -9.59
C MET A 37 1.90 -9.54 -10.23
N LYS A 38 1.78 -9.48 -11.54
CA LYS A 38 1.09 -10.51 -12.28
C LYS A 38 1.93 -10.93 -13.47
N TRP A 39 1.77 -12.16 -13.89
CA TRP A 39 2.52 -12.68 -15.01
C TRP A 39 1.92 -12.16 -16.32
N SER A 40 2.79 -11.64 -17.18
CA SER A 40 2.40 -11.21 -18.51
C SER A 40 2.78 -12.29 -19.50
N GLU A 41 1.77 -12.96 -20.06
CA GLU A 41 1.99 -13.98 -21.06
C GLU A 41 2.63 -13.38 -22.30
N ARG A 42 2.19 -12.18 -22.67
CA ARG A 42 2.67 -11.53 -23.87
C ARG A 42 4.15 -11.18 -23.80
N GLU A 43 4.60 -10.72 -22.64
CA GLU A 43 6.00 -10.30 -22.49
C GLU A 43 6.85 -11.33 -21.75
N SER A 44 6.23 -12.42 -21.32
CA SER A 44 6.91 -13.49 -20.61
C SER A 44 7.70 -12.96 -19.40
N LYS A 45 7.06 -12.11 -18.61
CA LYS A 45 7.70 -11.56 -17.42
C LYS A 45 6.65 -11.13 -16.42
N TRP A 46 7.11 -10.88 -15.21
CA TRP A 46 6.26 -10.33 -14.14
C TRP A 46 6.10 -8.84 -14.36
N GLU A 47 4.87 -8.36 -14.21
CA GLU A 47 4.54 -6.94 -14.34
C GLU A 47 3.87 -6.45 -13.08
N GLU A 48 4.01 -5.15 -12.83
CA GLU A 48 3.27 -4.51 -11.75
C GLU A 48 1.78 -4.62 -12.02
N SER A 49 0.99 -4.70 -10.95
CA SER A 49 -0.46 -4.77 -11.06
C SER A 49 -1.12 -3.81 -10.08
N LEU A 50 -0.89 -4.01 -8.79
CA LEU A 50 -1.48 -3.20 -7.75
C LEU A 50 -0.40 -2.80 -6.75
N CYS A 51 -0.63 -1.66 -6.10
CA CYS A 51 0.28 -1.20 -5.06
C CYS A 51 -0.55 -0.65 -3.91
N TRP A 52 -0.29 -1.16 -2.71
CA TRP A 52 -0.88 -0.64 -1.49
C TRP A 52 0.19 0.16 -0.75
N ASN A 53 -0.12 1.40 -0.42
CA ASN A 53 0.76 2.28 0.33
C ASN A 53 0.17 2.52 1.70
N TYR A 54 0.97 2.29 2.74
CA TYR A 54 0.54 2.38 4.13
C TYR A 54 1.16 3.60 4.78
N THR A 55 0.33 4.40 5.42
CA THR A 55 0.78 5.57 6.16
C THR A 55 0.28 5.45 7.58
N TYR A 56 1.19 5.60 8.53
CA TYR A 56 0.88 5.51 9.96
C TYR A 56 1.00 6.89 10.57
N ASN A 57 0.02 7.29 11.35
CA ASN A 57 0.13 8.57 12.03
C ASN A 57 -0.04 8.38 13.52
N GLU A 58 0.29 9.43 14.26
CA GLU A 58 0.33 9.35 15.71
C GLU A 58 -1.04 9.41 16.36
N ASP A 59 -2.06 9.72 15.58
CA ASP A 59 -3.43 9.80 16.09
C ASP A 59 -4.13 8.44 16.13
N GLY A 60 -3.38 7.38 15.94
CA GLY A 60 -3.96 6.05 15.95
C GLY A 60 -4.66 5.70 14.65
N LEU A 61 -4.24 6.32 13.55
CA LEU A 61 -4.80 6.00 12.24
C LEU A 61 -3.78 5.31 11.37
N THR A 62 -4.22 4.33 10.60
CA THR A 62 -3.44 3.76 9.53
C THR A 62 -4.24 3.96 8.26
N VAL A 63 -3.63 4.60 7.28
CA VAL A 63 -4.28 4.87 6.00
C VAL A 63 -3.62 3.99 4.95
N VAL A 64 -4.44 3.25 4.21
CA VAL A 64 -3.95 2.38 3.14
C VAL A 64 -4.56 2.86 1.84
N GLU A 65 -3.72 3.22 0.88
CA GLU A 65 -4.18 3.66 -0.43
C GLU A 65 -3.79 2.64 -1.47
N LEU A 66 -4.74 2.33 -2.35
CA LEU A 66 -4.52 1.36 -3.42
C LEU A 66 -4.36 2.09 -4.74
N ASN A 67 -3.25 1.81 -5.42
CA ASN A 67 -2.96 2.35 -6.74
C ASN A 67 -2.93 1.21 -7.75
N LYS A 68 -3.39 1.48 -8.96
CA LYS A 68 -3.40 0.50 -10.04
C LYS A 68 -2.34 0.83 -11.06
N TRP A 69 -1.70 -0.19 -11.58
CA TRP A 69 -0.68 -0.02 -12.61
C TRP A 69 -1.33 0.27 -13.95
N ASN A 70 -0.79 1.27 -14.64
CA ASN A 70 -1.20 1.58 -16.01
C ASN A 70 -0.07 1.13 -16.92
N ALA A 71 -0.32 0.08 -17.71
CA ALA A 71 0.70 -0.49 -18.57
C ALA A 71 1.09 0.44 -19.72
N GLN A 72 0.21 1.33 -20.11
CA GLN A 72 0.48 2.26 -21.20
C GLN A 72 1.42 3.36 -20.78
N THR A 73 1.21 3.94 -19.60
CA THR A 73 2.07 5.00 -19.08
C THR A 73 3.23 4.46 -18.29
N LYS A 74 3.20 3.16 -17.95
CA LYS A 74 4.23 2.50 -17.14
C LYS A 74 4.37 3.17 -15.79
N SER A 75 3.24 3.47 -15.16
CA SER A 75 3.22 4.11 -13.84
C SER A 75 1.96 3.74 -13.11
N PHE A 76 1.99 3.93 -11.80
CA PHE A 76 0.80 3.72 -10.99
C PHE A 76 -0.11 4.92 -11.09
N SER A 77 -1.41 4.66 -11.08
CA SER A 77 -2.42 5.72 -11.07
C SER A 77 -2.41 6.42 -9.72
N GLN A 78 -3.19 7.50 -9.63
CA GLN A 78 -3.51 8.02 -8.31
C GLN A 78 -4.34 6.97 -7.57
N PRO A 79 -4.46 7.09 -6.25
CA PRO A 79 -5.20 6.08 -5.49
C PRO A 79 -6.64 5.95 -5.95
N VAL A 80 -7.10 4.70 -6.10
CA VAL A 80 -8.50 4.42 -6.49
C VAL A 80 -9.34 4.05 -5.29
N ASN A 81 -8.71 3.57 -4.23
CA ASN A 81 -9.39 3.25 -2.97
C ASN A 81 -8.53 3.73 -1.83
N LYS A 82 -9.18 4.03 -0.73
CA LYS A 82 -8.49 4.40 0.51
C LYS A 82 -9.22 3.75 1.67
N MET A 83 -8.47 3.13 2.56
CA MET A 83 -9.01 2.53 3.77
C MET A 83 -8.37 3.23 4.95
N VAL A 84 -9.19 3.63 5.92
CA VAL A 84 -8.71 4.30 7.12
C VAL A 84 -9.03 3.41 8.30
N TYR A 85 -7.99 2.89 8.94
CA TYR A 85 -8.12 2.03 10.11
C TYR A 85 -7.93 2.88 11.35
N HIS A 86 -8.91 2.83 12.24
CA HIS A 86 -8.85 3.54 13.52
C HIS A 86 -8.44 2.57 14.60
N HIS A 87 -7.32 2.85 15.24
CA HIS A 87 -6.76 1.99 16.29
C HIS A 87 -6.94 2.61 17.66
N GLN A 88 -7.14 1.75 18.66
CA GLN A 88 -7.10 2.16 20.03
C GLN A 88 -6.46 1.03 20.82
N LYS A 89 -5.38 1.34 21.52
CA LYS A 89 -4.62 0.37 22.31
C LYS A 89 -4.24 -0.87 21.50
N GLY A 90 -3.82 -0.64 20.27
CA GLY A 90 -3.37 -1.72 19.40
C GLY A 90 -4.47 -2.50 18.71
N HIS A 91 -5.71 -2.11 18.90
CA HIS A 91 -6.84 -2.80 18.28
C HIS A 91 -7.54 -1.88 17.28
N VAL A 92 -7.90 -2.44 16.13
CA VAL A 92 -8.70 -1.72 15.14
C VAL A 92 -10.15 -1.79 15.61
N PHE A 93 -10.77 -0.64 15.81
CA PHE A 93 -12.18 -0.61 16.22
C PHE A 93 -13.10 -0.05 15.16
N LEU A 94 -12.54 0.56 14.13
CA LEU A 94 -13.33 1.15 13.07
C LEU A 94 -12.53 1.14 11.78
N LEU A 95 -13.17 0.79 10.68
CA LEU A 95 -12.58 0.83 9.36
C LEU A 95 -13.49 1.59 8.43
N GLU A 96 -12.95 2.63 7.80
CA GLU A 96 -13.67 3.38 6.79
C GLU A 96 -13.11 3.05 5.43
N VAL A 97 -13.99 2.80 4.46
CA VAL A 97 -13.59 2.48 3.10
C VAL A 97 -14.07 3.58 2.18
N TYR A 98 -13.14 4.17 1.45
CA TYR A 98 -13.42 5.25 0.51
C TYR A 98 -13.11 4.81 -0.91
N ILE A 99 -13.88 5.32 -1.85
CA ILE A 99 -13.65 5.09 -3.28
C ILE A 99 -13.42 6.43 -3.94
N TRP A 100 -12.48 6.47 -4.86
CA TRP A 100 -12.21 7.68 -5.62
C TRP A 100 -13.34 7.94 -6.61
N ASN A 101 -13.89 9.15 -6.56
CA ASN A 101 -14.91 9.59 -7.50
C ASN A 101 -14.26 10.42 -8.59
N LYS A 102 -14.25 9.90 -9.81
CA LYS A 102 -13.57 10.56 -10.92
C LYS A 102 -14.23 11.87 -11.33
N THR A 103 -15.50 11.99 -11.08
CA THR A 103 -16.27 13.18 -11.47
C THR A 103 -15.94 14.34 -10.52
N THR A 104 -16.04 14.10 -9.21
CA THR A 104 -15.81 15.13 -8.22
C THR A 104 -14.35 15.27 -7.85
N LYS A 105 -13.53 14.26 -8.24
CA LYS A 105 -12.09 14.21 -7.94
C LYS A 105 -11.82 14.25 -6.45
N GLU A 106 -12.55 13.42 -5.72
CA GLU A 106 -12.35 13.29 -4.28
C GLU A 106 -12.75 11.89 -3.84
N PHE A 107 -12.29 11.52 -2.65
CA PHE A 107 -12.68 10.24 -2.07
C PHE A 107 -14.07 10.37 -1.46
N VAL A 108 -14.88 9.35 -1.69
CA VAL A 108 -16.25 9.29 -1.16
C VAL A 108 -16.35 8.09 -0.25
N LEU A 109 -16.88 8.28 0.93
CA LEU A 109 -17.06 7.19 1.90
C LEU A 109 -18.05 6.17 1.32
N GLU A 110 -17.59 4.92 1.22
CA GLU A 110 -18.44 3.84 0.71
C GLU A 110 -19.09 3.08 1.85
N LYS A 111 -18.33 2.73 2.87
CA LYS A 111 -18.87 1.99 3.99
C LYS A 111 -18.00 2.13 5.22
N VAL A 112 -18.62 1.84 6.35
CA VAL A 112 -17.95 1.85 7.65
C VAL A 112 -18.16 0.48 8.27
N ILE A 113 -17.08 -0.11 8.74
CA ILE A 113 -17.12 -1.41 9.39
C ILE A 113 -16.68 -1.23 10.83
N ASN A 114 -17.53 -1.62 11.77
CA ASN A 114 -17.19 -1.58 13.17
C ASN A 114 -16.64 -2.94 13.59
N ALA A 115 -15.55 -2.91 14.31
CA ALA A 115 -14.92 -4.14 14.74
C ALA A 115 -15.47 -4.56 16.12
#